data_092da27774b9e058cf05c905797a790e
#
_entry.id   092da27774b9e058cf05c905797a790e
#
_cell.length_a   1.000
_cell.length_b   1.000
_cell.length_c   1.000
_cell.angle_alpha   90.00
_cell.angle_beta   90.00
_cell.angle_gamma   90.00
#
_symmetry.space_group_name_H-M   'P 1'
#
loop_
_entity.id
_entity.type
_entity.pdbx_description
1 polymer ?
#
loop_
_entity_poly.entity_id
_entity_poly.type
_entity_poly.pdbx_seq_one_letter_code
_entity_poly.pdbx_strand_id
1 'polypeptide(L)'
;MLTILTGGYNSRHPHPFCLKRPEGLDHYLLLLIKSPAVFHSPAGALTIQPGSAILVDRDTPYQYESTNVEYVTDWVHFSCEEEELVPIPFQMPIPLSNVPFLSLYFQQLMLEKRSTDEVFRTRNIHLLMQLLLNNVYLAARDVENRSFYSPYTARLQALRASLQSTCYLDYSAEKIAASLGISNSYFQDLYEELFRIYFHADLI
;
A
#
# COMPACT_ATOMS: atom_id res chain seq x y z
N MET A 1 12.88 17.91 -0.93
CA MET A 1 11.45 17.91 -1.40
C MET A 1 11.24 16.76 -2.38
N LEU A 2 10.20 15.95 -2.19
CA LEU A 2 9.85 14.81 -3.03
C LEU A 2 9.48 15.26 -4.46
N THR A 3 10.18 14.75 -5.46
CA THR A 3 9.97 15.04 -6.86
C THR A 3 9.87 13.77 -7.68
N ILE A 4 8.93 13.70 -8.63
CA ILE A 4 8.79 12.54 -9.52
C ILE A 4 9.53 12.77 -10.85
N LEU A 5 10.31 11.78 -11.26
CA LEU A 5 11.03 11.76 -12.53
C LEU A 5 10.14 11.20 -13.63
N THR A 6 9.60 10.02 -13.42
CA THR A 6 8.68 9.34 -14.33
C THR A 6 7.80 8.37 -13.55
N GLY A 7 6.74 7.89 -14.16
CA GLY A 7 5.84 6.94 -13.54
C GLY A 7 4.80 6.39 -14.49
N GLY A 8 4.07 5.39 -14.03
CA GLY A 8 3.00 4.75 -14.76
C GLY A 8 1.88 4.30 -13.83
N TYR A 9 0.67 4.40 -14.33
CA TYR A 9 -0.53 3.90 -13.70
C TYR A 9 -1.12 2.76 -14.52
N ASN A 10 -1.40 1.64 -13.89
CA ASN A 10 -1.96 0.43 -14.49
C ASN A 10 -1.19 -0.02 -15.76
N SER A 11 0.15 0.09 -15.69
CA SER A 11 1.04 -0.31 -16.79
C SER A 11 0.96 -1.80 -17.00
N ARG A 12 0.82 -2.23 -18.25
CA ARG A 12 0.63 -3.62 -18.65
C ARG A 12 1.71 -4.05 -19.62
N HIS A 13 2.31 -5.19 -19.36
CA HIS A 13 3.32 -5.79 -20.22
C HIS A 13 2.97 -7.25 -20.48
N PRO A 14 2.81 -7.67 -21.74
CA PRO A 14 2.50 -9.07 -22.07
C PRO A 14 3.63 -9.99 -21.62
N HIS A 15 3.28 -11.22 -21.25
CA HIS A 15 4.26 -12.26 -20.95
C HIS A 15 4.90 -12.78 -22.25
N PRO A 16 6.24 -13.07 -22.28
CA PRO A 16 7.20 -12.88 -21.21
C PRO A 16 7.67 -11.42 -21.08
N PHE A 17 7.73 -10.93 -19.86
CA PHE A 17 8.26 -9.60 -19.56
C PHE A 17 9.37 -9.70 -18.51
N CYS A 18 10.48 -9.01 -18.75
CA CYS A 18 11.58 -8.89 -17.81
C CYS A 18 12.23 -7.51 -17.92
N LEU A 19 12.40 -6.84 -16.79
CA LEU A 19 13.16 -5.59 -16.68
C LEU A 19 14.33 -5.82 -15.73
N LYS A 20 15.54 -5.46 -16.18
CA LYS A 20 16.78 -5.63 -15.43
C LYS A 20 17.54 -4.31 -15.33
N ARG A 21 18.04 -4.00 -14.13
CA ARG A 21 18.90 -2.86 -13.82
C ARG A 21 20.12 -3.35 -13.02
N PRO A 22 21.18 -3.80 -13.69
CA PRO A 22 22.33 -4.41 -13.02
C PRO A 22 23.15 -3.41 -12.20
N GLU A 23 23.10 -2.12 -12.54
CA GLU A 23 23.79 -1.04 -11.81
C GLU A 23 22.85 -0.27 -10.86
N GLY A 24 21.56 -0.67 -10.77
CA GLY A 24 20.57 0.14 -10.06
C GLY A 24 20.17 1.40 -10.85
N LEU A 25 19.67 2.39 -10.13
CA LEU A 25 19.33 3.72 -10.62
C LEU A 25 19.79 4.75 -9.58
N ASP A 26 20.13 5.96 -9.99
CA ASP A 26 20.53 7.07 -9.12
C ASP A 26 19.38 7.69 -8.29
N HIS A 27 18.21 7.09 -8.34
CA HIS A 27 16.98 7.55 -7.71
C HIS A 27 16.13 6.35 -7.22
N TYR A 28 15.12 6.63 -6.40
CA TYR A 28 14.22 5.62 -5.85
C TYR A 28 13.17 5.15 -6.86
N LEU A 29 12.73 3.90 -6.72
CA LEU A 29 11.60 3.35 -7.44
C LEU A 29 10.60 2.73 -6.46
N LEU A 30 9.35 3.17 -6.50
CA LEU A 30 8.25 2.52 -5.81
C LEU A 30 7.39 1.76 -6.82
N LEU A 31 7.22 0.46 -6.58
CA LEU A 31 6.37 -0.44 -7.35
C LEU A 31 5.13 -0.81 -6.53
N LEU A 32 3.96 -0.79 -7.14
CA LEU A 32 2.74 -1.43 -6.66
C LEU A 32 2.40 -2.57 -7.63
N ILE A 33 2.69 -3.80 -7.23
CA ILE A 33 2.61 -5.00 -8.07
C ILE A 33 1.20 -5.56 -8.02
N LYS A 34 0.54 -5.65 -9.17
CA LYS A 34 -0.87 -6.05 -9.32
C LYS A 34 -1.07 -7.43 -9.94
N SER A 35 -0.01 -8.06 -10.42
CA SER A 35 0.01 -9.43 -10.95
C SER A 35 1.11 -10.24 -10.29
N PRO A 36 1.05 -11.58 -10.29
CA PRO A 36 2.16 -12.40 -9.81
C PRO A 36 3.47 -12.08 -10.55
N ALA A 37 4.55 -11.93 -9.80
CA ALA A 37 5.86 -11.56 -10.35
C ALA A 37 7.00 -12.21 -9.57
N VAL A 38 8.19 -12.20 -10.14
CA VAL A 38 9.44 -12.52 -9.44
C VAL A 38 10.27 -11.24 -9.37
N PHE A 39 10.75 -10.91 -8.18
CA PHE A 39 11.66 -9.80 -7.94
C PHE A 39 13.01 -10.33 -7.48
N HIS A 40 14.07 -9.89 -8.13
CA HIS A 40 15.46 -10.24 -7.82
C HIS A 40 16.16 -9.02 -7.24
N SER A 41 16.82 -9.22 -6.11
CA SER A 41 17.68 -8.26 -5.44
C SER A 41 19.04 -8.91 -5.12
N PRO A 42 20.02 -8.18 -4.61
CA PRO A 42 21.27 -8.78 -4.10
C PRO A 42 21.06 -9.84 -3.03
N ALA A 43 19.95 -9.79 -2.29
CA ALA A 43 19.58 -10.78 -1.28
C ALA A 43 18.97 -12.09 -1.87
N GLY A 44 18.67 -12.11 -3.17
CA GLY A 44 18.09 -13.27 -3.85
C GLY A 44 16.79 -12.96 -4.59
N ALA A 45 16.11 -14.02 -5.03
CA ALA A 45 14.84 -13.95 -5.77
C ALA A 45 13.65 -14.18 -4.82
N LEU A 46 12.62 -13.36 -4.96
CA LEU A 46 11.39 -13.41 -4.19
C LEU A 46 10.18 -13.50 -5.13
N THR A 47 9.29 -14.46 -4.86
CA THR A 47 7.98 -14.50 -5.52
C THR A 47 7.06 -13.47 -4.88
N ILE A 48 6.53 -12.56 -5.68
CA ILE A 48 5.68 -11.45 -5.23
C ILE A 48 4.23 -11.77 -5.54
N GLN A 49 3.40 -11.68 -4.50
CA GLN A 49 1.95 -11.79 -4.65
C GLN A 49 1.34 -10.45 -5.10
N PRO A 50 0.27 -10.48 -5.90
CA PRO A 50 -0.48 -9.27 -6.24
C PRO A 50 -0.91 -8.50 -4.99
N GLY A 51 -0.87 -7.18 -5.07
CA GLY A 51 -1.21 -6.33 -3.94
C GLY A 51 -0.04 -6.06 -2.99
N SER A 52 1.19 -6.18 -3.47
CA SER A 52 2.39 -5.84 -2.71
C SER A 52 3.05 -4.58 -3.25
N ALA A 53 3.60 -3.76 -2.35
CA ALA A 53 4.52 -2.68 -2.72
C ALA A 53 5.97 -3.13 -2.53
N ILE A 54 6.87 -2.58 -3.35
CA ILE A 54 8.33 -2.70 -3.19
C ILE A 54 8.95 -1.33 -3.38
N LEU A 55 9.71 -0.87 -2.39
CA LEU A 55 10.58 0.29 -2.52
C LEU A 55 11.99 -0.18 -2.87
N VAL A 56 12.51 0.30 -3.99
CA VAL A 56 13.87 0.00 -4.47
C VAL A 56 14.76 1.19 -4.15
N ASP A 57 15.90 0.89 -3.49
CA ASP A 57 16.90 1.88 -3.14
C ASP A 57 17.72 2.34 -4.34
N ARG A 58 18.35 3.51 -4.20
CA ARG A 58 19.31 4.06 -5.17
C ARG A 58 20.50 3.12 -5.33
N ASP A 59 21.09 3.13 -6.51
CA ASP A 59 22.34 2.44 -6.85
C ASP A 59 22.36 0.95 -6.48
N THR A 60 21.16 0.36 -6.31
CA THR A 60 21.03 -1.04 -5.95
C THR A 60 20.53 -1.87 -7.14
N PRO A 61 21.25 -2.93 -7.53
CA PRO A 61 20.85 -3.82 -8.60
C PRO A 61 19.49 -4.46 -8.33
N TYR A 62 18.64 -4.53 -9.36
CA TYR A 62 17.37 -5.24 -9.29
C TYR A 62 16.92 -5.78 -10.65
N GLN A 63 16.05 -6.74 -10.60
CA GLN A 63 15.33 -7.26 -11.76
C GLN A 63 13.92 -7.65 -11.31
N TYR A 64 12.94 -7.47 -12.17
CA TYR A 64 11.61 -8.04 -11.97
C TYR A 64 11.06 -8.58 -13.28
N GLU A 65 10.27 -9.64 -13.16
CA GLU A 65 9.75 -10.37 -14.32
C GLU A 65 8.35 -10.92 -14.06
N SER A 66 7.60 -11.07 -15.15
CA SER A 66 6.31 -11.75 -15.12
C SER A 66 6.51 -13.25 -14.91
N THR A 67 5.56 -13.89 -14.24
CA THR A 67 5.50 -15.35 -14.14
C THR A 67 4.90 -15.96 -15.42
N ASN A 68 3.65 -16.40 -15.40
CA ASN A 68 2.98 -17.00 -16.56
C ASN A 68 1.83 -16.15 -17.10
N VAL A 69 1.75 -14.88 -16.64
CA VAL A 69 0.66 -13.96 -16.97
C VAL A 69 1.21 -12.59 -17.34
N GLU A 70 0.36 -11.72 -17.84
CA GLU A 70 0.66 -10.32 -18.06
C GLU A 70 1.18 -9.66 -16.77
N TYR A 71 2.26 -8.88 -16.87
CA TYR A 71 2.77 -8.09 -15.75
C TYR A 71 2.00 -6.77 -15.65
N VAL A 72 1.36 -6.55 -14.51
CA VAL A 72 0.56 -5.35 -14.25
C VAL A 72 1.09 -4.65 -13.01
N THR A 73 1.40 -3.36 -13.13
CA THR A 73 1.98 -2.56 -12.03
C THR A 73 1.61 -1.09 -12.13
N ASP A 74 1.56 -0.41 -10.98
CA ASP A 74 1.78 1.03 -10.90
C ASP A 74 3.20 1.26 -10.43
N TRP A 75 3.84 2.31 -10.91
CA TRP A 75 5.22 2.59 -10.57
C TRP A 75 5.54 4.07 -10.62
N VAL A 76 6.48 4.51 -9.80
CA VAL A 76 6.98 5.87 -9.80
C VAL A 76 8.47 5.90 -9.47
N HIS A 77 9.25 6.55 -10.32
CA HIS A 77 10.62 6.93 -10.06
C HIS A 77 10.64 8.33 -9.45
N PHE A 78 11.33 8.49 -8.33
CA PHE A 78 11.33 9.74 -7.59
C PHE A 78 12.68 10.00 -6.90
N SER A 79 12.91 11.26 -6.56
CA SER A 79 14.04 11.71 -5.75
C SER A 79 13.54 12.48 -4.53
N CYS A 80 14.25 12.35 -3.43
CA CYS A 80 14.05 13.12 -2.20
C CYS A 80 15.35 13.16 -1.40
N GLU A 81 15.43 14.08 -0.43
CA GLU A 81 16.43 14.04 0.61
C GLU A 81 16.16 12.85 1.56
N GLU A 82 17.22 12.31 2.17
CA GLU A 82 17.10 11.11 3.01
C GLU A 82 16.16 11.33 4.22
N GLU A 83 16.17 12.52 4.78
CA GLU A 83 15.34 12.91 5.93
C GLU A 83 13.83 12.96 5.58
N GLU A 84 13.49 13.04 4.30
CA GLU A 84 12.09 13.04 3.82
C GLU A 84 11.56 11.63 3.57
N LEU A 85 12.45 10.63 3.50
CA LEU A 85 12.05 9.25 3.26
C LEU A 85 11.67 8.57 4.58
N VAL A 86 10.41 8.17 4.68
CA VAL A 86 9.96 7.34 5.82
C VAL A 86 10.68 5.98 5.80
N PRO A 87 10.97 5.36 6.96
CA PRO A 87 11.78 4.14 7.06
C PRO A 87 11.03 2.89 6.56
N ILE A 88 10.82 2.82 5.25
CA ILE A 88 10.28 1.67 4.55
C ILE A 88 11.43 0.70 4.23
N PRO A 89 11.29 -0.61 4.49
CA PRO A 89 12.33 -1.58 4.12
C PRO A 89 12.52 -1.62 2.59
N PHE A 90 13.77 -1.52 2.16
CA PHE A 90 14.12 -1.60 0.73
C PHE A 90 14.11 -3.04 0.21
N GLN A 91 13.73 -3.22 -1.05
CA GLN A 91 13.71 -4.49 -1.81
C GLN A 91 12.93 -5.63 -1.12
N MET A 92 12.03 -5.28 -0.22
CA MET A 92 11.16 -6.22 0.48
C MET A 92 9.71 -6.04 0.03
N PRO A 93 8.98 -7.14 -0.24
CA PRO A 93 7.56 -7.04 -0.58
C PRO A 93 6.75 -6.70 0.67
N ILE A 94 5.98 -5.64 0.60
CA ILE A 94 5.08 -5.15 1.65
C ILE A 94 3.64 -5.42 1.20
N PRO A 95 2.95 -6.40 1.77
CA PRO A 95 1.54 -6.65 1.46
C PRO A 95 0.66 -5.47 1.84
N LEU A 96 -0.24 -5.07 0.94
CA LEU A 96 -1.13 -3.93 1.12
C LEU A 96 -2.58 -4.39 1.26
N SER A 97 -3.31 -3.82 2.19
CA SER A 97 -4.73 -4.14 2.43
C SER A 97 -5.69 -3.41 1.49
N ASN A 98 -5.30 -2.24 0.97
CA ASN A 98 -6.17 -1.39 0.14
C ASN A 98 -5.49 -0.95 -1.16
N VAL A 99 -5.18 -1.93 -2.01
CA VAL A 99 -4.52 -1.73 -3.32
C VAL A 99 -5.28 -0.77 -4.24
N PRO A 100 -6.62 -0.86 -4.40
CA PRO A 100 -7.34 0.08 -5.26
C PRO A 100 -7.19 1.53 -4.84
N PHE A 101 -7.24 1.82 -3.54
CA PHE A 101 -7.07 3.17 -3.01
C PHE A 101 -5.65 3.70 -3.25
N LEU A 102 -4.63 2.90 -2.96
CA LEU A 102 -3.24 3.31 -3.19
C LEU A 102 -2.92 3.52 -4.68
N SER A 103 -3.53 2.71 -5.54
CA SER A 103 -3.43 2.87 -6.99
C SER A 103 -3.94 4.23 -7.50
N LEU A 104 -4.94 4.83 -6.83
CA LEU A 104 -5.42 6.17 -7.17
C LEU A 104 -4.37 7.26 -6.96
N TYR A 105 -3.45 7.11 -5.99
CA TYR A 105 -2.35 8.06 -5.83
C TYR A 105 -1.43 8.05 -7.05
N PHE A 106 -1.11 6.87 -7.60
CA PHE A 106 -0.31 6.79 -8.84
C PHE A 106 -1.05 7.43 -10.02
N GLN A 107 -2.36 7.20 -10.15
CA GLN A 107 -3.16 7.85 -11.18
C GLN A 107 -3.12 9.37 -11.03
N GLN A 108 -3.32 9.88 -9.82
CA GLN A 108 -3.31 11.32 -9.56
C GLN A 108 -1.93 11.93 -9.80
N LEU A 109 -0.84 11.25 -9.40
CA LEU A 109 0.53 11.68 -9.71
C LEU A 109 0.77 11.85 -11.21
N MET A 110 0.24 10.91 -12.03
CA MET A 110 0.36 11.00 -13.50
C MET A 110 -0.46 12.15 -14.08
N LEU A 111 -1.59 12.51 -13.47
CA LEU A 111 -2.39 13.68 -13.84
C LEU A 111 -1.67 14.97 -13.44
N GLU A 112 -1.21 15.09 -12.19
CA GLU A 112 -0.49 16.27 -11.71
C GLU A 112 0.79 16.55 -12.53
N LYS A 113 1.51 15.50 -12.94
CA LYS A 113 2.70 15.65 -13.80
C LYS A 113 2.42 16.41 -15.11
N ARG A 114 1.17 16.38 -15.60
CA ARG A 114 0.72 17.06 -16.81
C ARG A 114 0.17 18.46 -16.56
N SER A 115 0.02 18.86 -15.29
CA SER A 115 -0.49 20.19 -14.93
C SER A 115 0.45 21.29 -15.45
N THR A 116 -0.13 22.35 -15.97
CA THR A 116 0.60 23.52 -16.48
C THR A 116 1.00 24.51 -15.38
N ASP A 117 0.31 24.48 -14.24
CA ASP A 117 0.67 25.31 -13.08
C ASP A 117 1.81 24.66 -12.31
N GLU A 118 3.01 25.19 -12.46
CA GLU A 118 4.24 24.61 -11.92
C GLU A 118 4.26 24.64 -10.38
N VAL A 119 3.73 25.69 -9.77
CA VAL A 119 3.74 25.88 -8.31
C VAL A 119 2.84 24.83 -7.65
N PHE A 120 1.58 24.74 -8.10
CA PHE A 120 0.64 23.77 -7.56
C PHE A 120 1.01 22.34 -7.95
N ARG A 121 1.48 22.10 -9.17
CA ARG A 121 2.01 20.79 -9.61
C ARG A 121 3.06 20.26 -8.65
N THR A 122 4.09 21.05 -8.36
CA THR A 122 5.19 20.65 -7.48
C THR A 122 4.69 20.35 -6.07
N ARG A 123 3.83 21.22 -5.54
CA ARG A 123 3.24 21.05 -4.20
C ARG A 123 2.34 19.80 -4.12
N ASN A 124 1.47 19.60 -5.10
CA ASN A 124 0.54 18.48 -5.13
C ASN A 124 1.30 17.14 -5.26
N ILE A 125 2.31 17.08 -6.12
CA ILE A 125 3.17 15.90 -6.26
C ILE A 125 3.84 15.57 -4.93
N HIS A 126 4.42 16.56 -4.25
CA HIS A 126 5.06 16.36 -2.95
C HIS A 126 4.08 15.78 -1.91
N LEU A 127 2.89 16.38 -1.78
CA LEU A 127 1.86 15.91 -0.83
C LEU A 127 1.35 14.50 -1.16
N LEU A 128 1.10 14.20 -2.44
CA LEU A 128 0.66 12.88 -2.89
C LEU A 128 1.72 11.81 -2.63
N MET A 129 2.99 12.11 -2.89
CA MET A 129 4.10 11.21 -2.61
C MET A 129 4.27 10.95 -1.11
N GLN A 130 4.15 11.99 -0.27
CA GLN A 130 4.17 11.82 1.19
C GLN A 130 3.03 10.90 1.66
N LEU A 131 1.80 11.13 1.19
CA LEU A 131 0.66 10.29 1.54
C LEU A 131 0.87 8.84 1.08
N LEU A 132 1.35 8.64 -0.14
CA LEU A 132 1.63 7.31 -0.68
C LEU A 132 2.68 6.57 0.15
N LEU A 133 3.83 7.19 0.41
CA LEU A 133 4.92 6.61 1.20
C LEU A 133 4.50 6.33 2.64
N ASN A 134 3.75 7.24 3.28
CA ASN A 134 3.23 7.04 4.63
C ASN A 134 2.29 5.81 4.71
N ASN A 135 1.42 5.62 3.72
CA ASN A 135 0.56 4.43 3.67
C ASN A 135 1.35 3.13 3.49
N VAL A 136 2.39 3.14 2.64
CA VAL A 136 3.28 1.98 2.48
C VAL A 136 4.06 1.69 3.77
N TYR A 137 4.55 2.73 4.44
CA TYR A 137 5.24 2.60 5.74
C TYR A 137 4.33 2.02 6.82
N LEU A 138 3.10 2.50 6.94
CA LEU A 138 2.12 1.94 7.88
C LEU A 138 1.85 0.46 7.60
N ALA A 139 1.70 0.09 6.32
CA ALA A 139 1.54 -1.31 5.94
C ALA A 139 2.78 -2.17 6.28
N ALA A 140 4.00 -1.63 6.13
CA ALA A 140 5.23 -2.33 6.52
C ALA A 140 5.28 -2.59 8.03
N ARG A 141 4.95 -1.59 8.84
CA ARG A 141 4.86 -1.74 10.31
C ARG A 141 3.79 -2.75 10.72
N ASP A 142 2.67 -2.77 10.03
CA ASP A 142 1.61 -3.75 10.28
C ASP A 142 2.08 -5.18 9.99
N VAL A 143 2.95 -5.40 9.02
CA VAL A 143 3.57 -6.72 8.76
C VAL A 143 4.45 -7.15 9.94
N GLU A 144 5.27 -6.25 10.48
CA GLU A 144 6.11 -6.53 11.65
C GLU A 144 5.27 -6.84 12.90
N ASN A 145 4.12 -6.17 13.05
CA ASN A 145 3.19 -6.37 14.16
C ASN A 145 2.17 -7.50 13.95
N ARG A 146 2.15 -8.16 12.78
CA ARG A 146 1.15 -9.20 12.42
C ARG A 146 1.13 -10.45 13.31
N SER A 147 2.03 -10.61 14.26
CA SER A 147 1.86 -11.61 15.30
C SER A 147 0.59 -11.39 16.19
N PHE A 148 -0.04 -10.23 16.05
CA PHE A 148 -1.25 -9.81 16.81
C PHE A 148 -2.52 -9.66 15.95
N TYR A 149 -2.47 -9.80 14.60
CA TYR A 149 -3.67 -9.59 13.78
C TYR A 149 -4.60 -10.81 13.80
N SER A 150 -5.76 -10.61 14.36
CA SER A 150 -6.90 -11.52 14.28
C SER A 150 -7.39 -11.69 12.84
N PRO A 151 -7.87 -12.89 12.40
CA PRO A 151 -8.50 -13.08 11.10
C PRO A 151 -9.73 -12.20 10.88
N TYR A 152 -10.21 -11.53 11.91
CA TYR A 152 -11.36 -10.63 11.90
C TYR A 152 -11.00 -9.17 11.61
N THR A 153 -9.71 -8.78 11.64
CA THR A 153 -9.26 -7.37 11.53
C THR A 153 -9.83 -6.66 10.29
N ALA A 154 -9.71 -7.25 9.11
CA ALA A 154 -10.22 -6.65 7.87
C ALA A 154 -11.75 -6.46 7.90
N ARG A 155 -12.48 -7.43 8.49
CA ARG A 155 -13.94 -7.34 8.64
C ARG A 155 -14.36 -6.25 9.63
N LEU A 156 -13.59 -6.09 10.73
CA LEU A 156 -13.85 -5.05 11.72
C LEU A 156 -13.53 -3.65 11.19
N GLN A 157 -12.49 -3.49 10.38
CA GLN A 157 -12.18 -2.23 9.71
C GLN A 157 -13.27 -1.84 8.71
N ALA A 158 -13.76 -2.79 7.90
CA ALA A 158 -14.87 -2.58 6.98
C ALA A 158 -16.18 -2.25 7.73
N LEU A 159 -16.43 -2.93 8.85
CA LEU A 159 -17.57 -2.62 9.73
C LEU A 159 -17.48 -1.18 10.25
N ARG A 160 -16.33 -0.77 10.82
CA ARG A 160 -16.15 0.59 11.33
C ARG A 160 -16.37 1.65 10.26
N ALA A 161 -15.85 1.44 9.05
CA ALA A 161 -16.09 2.33 7.93
C ALA A 161 -17.58 2.42 7.56
N SER A 162 -18.34 1.31 7.65
CA SER A 162 -19.80 1.32 7.42
C SER A 162 -20.57 2.02 8.53
N LEU A 163 -20.15 1.89 9.79
CA LEU A 163 -20.76 2.59 10.93
C LEU A 163 -20.70 4.12 10.75
N GLN A 164 -19.55 4.61 10.28
CA GLN A 164 -19.35 6.06 10.04
C GLN A 164 -20.13 6.60 8.83
N SER A 165 -20.50 5.73 7.89
CA SER A 165 -21.22 6.11 6.67
C SER A 165 -22.75 5.93 6.74
N THR A 166 -23.26 5.11 7.68
CA THR A 166 -24.69 4.75 7.76
C THR A 166 -25.22 4.88 9.18
N CYS A 167 -25.57 6.11 9.56
CA CYS A 167 -26.11 6.46 10.89
C CYS A 167 -27.51 5.89 11.20
N TYR A 168 -28.13 5.09 10.31
CA TYR A 168 -29.54 4.67 10.42
C TYR A 168 -29.75 3.18 10.68
N LEU A 169 -28.69 2.40 10.80
CA LEU A 169 -28.81 0.97 11.07
C LEU A 169 -28.62 0.69 12.56
N ASP A 170 -29.54 -0.13 13.11
CA ASP A 170 -29.45 -0.60 14.49
C ASP A 170 -28.33 -1.65 14.60
N TYR A 171 -27.12 -1.19 14.87
CA TYR A 171 -25.95 -2.02 15.04
C TYR A 171 -25.89 -2.58 16.47
N SER A 172 -26.31 -3.82 16.64
CA SER A 172 -26.15 -4.54 17.92
C SER A 172 -24.85 -5.35 17.88
N ALA A 173 -24.04 -5.21 18.94
CA ALA A 173 -22.78 -5.96 19.12
C ALA A 173 -23.01 -7.48 19.00
N GLU A 174 -24.12 -7.98 19.54
CA GLU A 174 -24.49 -9.39 19.47
C GLU A 174 -24.72 -9.88 18.05
N LYS A 175 -25.43 -9.09 17.23
CA LYS A 175 -25.69 -9.42 15.81
C LYS A 175 -24.40 -9.45 15.00
N ILE A 176 -23.51 -8.49 15.27
CA ILE A 176 -22.21 -8.41 14.59
C ILE A 176 -21.31 -9.58 15.00
N ALA A 177 -21.19 -9.86 16.29
CA ALA A 177 -20.43 -11.00 16.81
C ALA A 177 -20.94 -12.32 16.21
N ALA A 178 -22.26 -12.51 16.16
CA ALA A 178 -22.87 -13.68 15.51
C ALA A 178 -22.53 -13.78 14.03
N SER A 179 -22.52 -12.66 13.29
CA SER A 179 -22.16 -12.64 11.86
C SER A 179 -20.69 -12.98 11.61
N LEU A 180 -19.84 -12.72 12.59
CA LEU A 180 -18.41 -13.07 12.59
C LEU A 180 -18.15 -14.50 13.10
N GLY A 181 -19.16 -15.15 13.68
CA GLY A 181 -19.03 -16.48 14.27
C GLY A 181 -18.25 -16.49 15.60
N ILE A 182 -18.28 -15.39 16.36
CA ILE A 182 -17.58 -15.23 17.64
C ILE A 182 -18.53 -14.82 18.77
N SER A 183 -18.07 -14.95 20.04
CA SER A 183 -18.83 -14.48 21.19
C SER A 183 -18.84 -12.94 21.25
N ASN A 184 -19.89 -12.37 21.85
CA ASN A 184 -19.97 -10.91 22.05
C ASN A 184 -18.81 -10.38 22.91
N SER A 185 -18.41 -11.10 23.95
CA SER A 185 -17.26 -10.70 24.78
C SER A 185 -15.97 -10.60 23.95
N TYR A 186 -15.67 -11.65 23.16
CA TYR A 186 -14.49 -11.67 22.31
C TYR A 186 -14.53 -10.59 21.21
N PHE A 187 -15.73 -10.29 20.68
CA PHE A 187 -15.90 -9.17 19.76
C PHE A 187 -15.57 -7.83 20.41
N GLN A 188 -16.04 -7.57 21.63
CA GLN A 188 -15.78 -6.33 22.35
C GLN A 188 -14.27 -6.16 22.63
N ASP A 189 -13.62 -7.21 23.13
CA ASP A 189 -12.18 -7.21 23.42
C ASP A 189 -11.37 -6.95 22.14
N LEU A 190 -11.73 -7.61 21.04
CA LEU A 190 -11.06 -7.47 19.76
C LEU A 190 -11.26 -6.08 19.14
N TYR A 191 -12.46 -5.50 19.30
CA TYR A 191 -12.77 -4.16 18.82
C TYR A 191 -11.98 -3.10 19.59
N GLU A 192 -11.95 -3.20 20.93
CA GLU A 192 -11.17 -2.31 21.79
C GLU A 192 -9.67 -2.42 21.53
N GLU A 193 -9.15 -3.63 21.36
CA GLU A 193 -7.74 -3.86 21.04
C GLU A 193 -7.35 -3.19 19.71
N LEU A 194 -8.21 -3.34 18.68
CA LEU A 194 -7.94 -2.85 17.34
C LEU A 194 -8.10 -1.33 17.21
N PHE A 195 -9.14 -0.75 17.82
CA PHE A 195 -9.51 0.64 17.61
C PHE A 195 -9.26 1.55 18.82
N ARG A 196 -8.85 0.99 19.95
CA ARG A 196 -8.63 1.71 21.23
C ARG A 196 -9.86 2.47 21.72
N ILE A 197 -11.04 2.00 21.32
CA ILE A 197 -12.33 2.54 21.72
C ILE A 197 -13.33 1.37 21.84
N TYR A 198 -14.27 1.47 22.78
CA TYR A 198 -15.35 0.49 22.89
C TYR A 198 -16.34 0.62 21.74
N PHE A 199 -16.87 -0.51 21.24
CA PHE A 199 -17.80 -0.52 20.11
C PHE A 199 -18.99 0.44 20.28
N HIS A 200 -19.63 0.44 21.44
CA HIS A 200 -20.79 1.31 21.71
C HIS A 200 -20.42 2.80 21.75
N ALA A 201 -19.18 3.14 22.10
CA ALA A 201 -18.72 4.54 22.11
C ALA A 201 -18.37 5.04 20.70
N ASP A 202 -18.12 4.14 19.77
CA ASP A 202 -17.84 4.45 18.35
C ASP A 202 -19.13 4.60 17.52
N LEU A 203 -20.31 4.27 18.12
CA LEU A 203 -21.65 4.44 17.50
C LEU A 203 -22.26 5.85 17.70
N ILE A 204 -21.62 6.71 18.50
CA ILE A 204 -22.09 8.05 18.84
C ILE A 204 -21.36 9.09 17.95
#